data_e8d4b7eec1566fbd130b43a2bac654e0
#
_entry.id   e8d4b7eec1566fbd130b43a2bac654e0
#
_cell.length_a   1.000
_cell.length_b   1.000
_cell.length_c   1.000
_cell.angle_alpha   90.00
_cell.angle_beta   90.00
_cell.angle_gamma   90.00
#
_symmetry.space_group_name_H-M   'P 1'
#
loop_
_entity.id
_entity.type
_entity.pdbx_description
1 polymer ?
#
loop_
_entity_poly.entity_id
_entity_poly.type
_entity_poly.pdbx_seq_one_letter_code
_entity_poly.pdbx_strand_id
1 'polypeptide(L)'
;SVYGLVTGQITKNTPVNPKTSYGDSKAQADEEIGKLENDNFKFACLRPPMVYGKGCKGNYQRLKKFTMQCPFFPDYRNRRSMIYIGNLCEFVREIIRCEKSGLFFPQNTDYVNTAEMVKIIAEVHHKNIKFTKLFNKPIEMMNSGMIKKVFGDLTYERIDVVDKYGFKESIELTEIHEM
;
A
#
# COMPACT_ATOMS: atom_id res chain seq x y z
N SER A 1 0.21 -10.35 -3.51
CA SER A 1 0.94 -9.64 -4.56
C SER A 1 1.51 -10.61 -5.57
N VAL A 2 1.38 -10.29 -6.84
CA VAL A 2 1.91 -11.08 -7.96
C VAL A 2 3.45 -11.12 -7.98
N TYR A 3 4.11 -10.18 -7.33
CA TYR A 3 5.58 -10.13 -7.26
C TYR A 3 6.18 -10.95 -6.12
N GLY A 4 5.41 -11.39 -5.13
CA GLY A 4 5.89 -12.15 -3.98
C GLY A 4 6.91 -11.45 -3.09
N LEU A 5 7.19 -10.16 -3.31
CA LEU A 5 8.15 -9.38 -2.55
C LEU A 5 7.53 -8.81 -1.27
N VAL A 6 8.34 -8.75 -0.22
CA VAL A 6 8.00 -8.11 1.06
C VAL A 6 8.90 -6.91 1.36
N THR A 7 10.01 -6.78 0.64
CA THR A 7 10.96 -5.66 0.69
C THR A 7 11.57 -5.42 -0.69
N GLY A 8 12.11 -4.23 -0.91
CA GLY A 8 12.76 -3.82 -2.14
C GLY A 8 11.93 -2.85 -2.98
N GLN A 9 12.30 -2.67 -4.23
CA GLN A 9 11.60 -1.83 -5.17
C GLN A 9 10.96 -2.67 -6.28
N ILE A 10 9.69 -2.42 -6.55
CA ILE A 10 8.93 -2.98 -7.67
C ILE A 10 8.95 -1.98 -8.81
N THR A 11 9.36 -2.42 -9.99
CA THR A 11 9.40 -1.66 -11.24
C THR A 11 8.61 -2.40 -12.31
N LYS A 12 8.40 -1.79 -13.48
CA LYS A 12 7.79 -2.47 -14.64
C LYS A 12 8.56 -3.73 -15.06
N ASN A 13 9.88 -3.75 -14.81
CA ASN A 13 10.75 -4.87 -15.16
C ASN A 13 10.86 -5.94 -14.04
N THR A 14 10.20 -5.74 -12.90
CA THR A 14 10.21 -6.73 -11.82
C THR A 14 9.47 -7.99 -12.26
N PRO A 15 10.11 -9.18 -12.21
CA PRO A 15 9.47 -10.41 -12.65
C PRO A 15 8.28 -10.79 -11.74
N VAL A 16 7.22 -11.26 -12.36
CA VAL A 16 6.07 -11.84 -11.66
C VAL A 16 6.51 -13.16 -11.03
N ASN A 17 6.40 -13.29 -9.70
CA ASN A 17 6.81 -14.46 -8.94
C ASN A 17 5.95 -14.60 -7.68
N PRO A 18 4.67 -14.95 -7.83
CA PRO A 18 3.75 -15.06 -6.72
C PRO A 18 4.19 -16.12 -5.71
N LYS A 19 3.94 -15.87 -4.43
CA LYS A 19 4.28 -16.79 -3.33
C LYS A 19 3.03 -17.30 -2.60
N THR A 20 1.85 -16.99 -3.13
CA THR A 20 0.56 -17.40 -2.57
C THR A 20 -0.39 -17.75 -3.69
N SER A 21 -1.33 -18.67 -3.45
CA SER A 21 -2.38 -19.03 -4.41
C SER A 21 -3.22 -17.83 -4.86
N TYR A 22 -3.44 -16.85 -3.97
CA TYR A 22 -4.07 -15.58 -4.38
C TYR A 22 -3.23 -14.79 -5.38
N GLY A 23 -1.93 -14.64 -5.13
CA GLY A 23 -1.03 -13.95 -6.05
C GLY A 23 -0.92 -14.68 -7.40
N ASP A 24 -0.89 -16.00 -7.36
CA ASP A 24 -0.84 -16.86 -8.53
C ASP A 24 -2.11 -16.73 -9.40
N SER A 25 -3.29 -16.83 -8.79
CA SER A 25 -4.56 -16.66 -9.50
C SER A 25 -4.69 -15.29 -10.17
N LYS A 26 -4.13 -14.21 -9.55
CA LYS A 26 -4.10 -12.88 -10.14
C LYS A 26 -3.11 -12.77 -11.29
N ALA A 27 -1.95 -13.41 -11.19
CA ALA A 27 -0.98 -13.44 -12.28
C ALA A 27 -1.53 -14.18 -13.51
N GLN A 28 -2.19 -15.32 -13.30
CA GLN A 28 -2.86 -16.07 -14.38
C GLN A 28 -3.97 -15.23 -15.02
N ALA A 29 -4.81 -14.56 -14.22
CA ALA A 29 -5.85 -13.69 -14.74
C ALA A 29 -5.28 -12.54 -15.59
N ASP A 30 -4.18 -11.88 -15.13
CA ASP A 30 -3.51 -10.83 -15.89
C ASP A 30 -3.05 -11.36 -17.27
N GLU A 31 -2.46 -12.56 -17.31
CA GLU A 31 -1.98 -13.19 -18.53
C GLU A 31 -3.14 -13.54 -19.49
N GLU A 32 -4.19 -14.23 -18.99
CA GLU A 32 -5.29 -14.68 -19.82
C GLU A 32 -6.12 -13.51 -20.37
N ILE A 33 -6.41 -12.49 -19.56
CA ILE A 33 -7.15 -11.31 -20.04
C ILE A 33 -6.29 -10.49 -21.00
N GLY A 34 -4.98 -10.37 -20.74
CA GLY A 34 -4.06 -9.65 -21.62
C GLY A 34 -4.01 -10.22 -23.04
N LYS A 35 -4.19 -11.54 -23.22
CA LYS A 35 -4.26 -12.19 -24.55
C LYS A 35 -5.50 -11.76 -25.37
N LEU A 36 -6.53 -11.22 -24.72
CA LEU A 36 -7.75 -10.77 -25.39
C LEU A 36 -7.65 -9.34 -25.93
N GLU A 37 -6.58 -8.60 -25.57
CA GLU A 37 -6.41 -7.20 -25.97
C GLU A 37 -6.32 -7.07 -27.50
N ASN A 38 -7.12 -6.16 -28.06
CA ASN A 38 -7.17 -5.84 -29.47
C ASN A 38 -7.75 -4.42 -29.68
N ASP A 39 -7.99 -4.01 -30.90
CA ASP A 39 -8.49 -2.65 -31.20
C ASP A 39 -9.85 -2.34 -30.55
N ASN A 40 -10.69 -3.36 -30.34
CA ASN A 40 -12.01 -3.23 -29.73
C ASN A 40 -12.06 -3.57 -28.24
N PHE A 41 -10.98 -4.13 -27.67
CA PHE A 41 -10.88 -4.52 -26.28
C PHE A 41 -9.56 -4.03 -25.66
N LYS A 42 -9.65 -3.02 -24.85
CA LYS A 42 -8.49 -2.44 -24.14
C LYS A 42 -8.37 -3.05 -22.74
N PHE A 43 -7.15 -3.49 -22.39
CA PHE A 43 -6.86 -4.09 -21.09
C PHE A 43 -5.94 -3.21 -20.26
N ALA A 44 -6.41 -2.76 -19.09
CA ALA A 44 -5.62 -2.03 -18.10
C ALA A 44 -5.38 -2.89 -16.86
N CYS A 45 -4.14 -3.34 -16.67
CA CYS A 45 -3.72 -4.12 -15.52
C CYS A 45 -3.24 -3.19 -14.41
N LEU A 46 -4.01 -3.07 -13.32
CA LEU A 46 -3.64 -2.25 -12.17
C LEU A 46 -3.03 -3.13 -11.07
N ARG A 47 -1.81 -2.85 -10.69
CA ARG A 47 -1.09 -3.53 -9.60
C ARG A 47 -0.76 -2.56 -8.47
N PRO A 48 -1.77 -2.09 -7.72
CA PRO A 48 -1.57 -1.15 -6.64
C PRO A 48 -0.71 -1.76 -5.52
N PRO A 49 0.03 -0.93 -4.77
CA PRO A 49 0.64 -1.32 -3.51
C PRO A 49 -0.44 -1.57 -2.45
N MET A 50 -0.12 -1.44 -1.16
CA MET A 50 -1.11 -1.58 -0.11
C MET A 50 -2.21 -0.52 -0.25
N VAL A 51 -3.43 -0.97 -0.51
CA VAL A 51 -4.62 -0.10 -0.51
C VAL A 51 -5.13 0.07 0.92
N TYR A 52 -5.44 1.32 1.30
CA TYR A 52 -6.06 1.64 2.58
C TYR A 52 -7.23 2.61 2.40
N GLY A 53 -8.08 2.68 3.42
CA GLY A 53 -9.29 3.49 3.42
C GLY A 53 -10.42 2.79 4.16
N LYS A 54 -11.56 3.46 4.28
CA LYS A 54 -12.74 2.92 4.93
C LYS A 54 -13.19 1.60 4.28
N GLY A 55 -13.43 0.58 5.09
CA GLY A 55 -13.85 -0.75 4.63
C GLY A 55 -12.76 -1.61 3.99
N CYS A 56 -11.54 -1.09 3.78
CA CYS A 56 -10.44 -1.86 3.24
C CYS A 56 -9.94 -2.88 4.28
N LYS A 57 -9.86 -4.16 3.86
CA LYS A 57 -9.26 -5.22 4.68
C LYS A 57 -7.73 -5.20 4.53
N GLY A 58 -7.02 -5.63 5.56
CA GLY A 58 -5.59 -5.86 5.44
C GLY A 58 -4.72 -5.24 6.54
N ASN A 59 -3.49 -4.85 6.18
CA ASN A 59 -2.48 -4.44 7.16
C ASN A 59 -2.80 -3.11 7.83
N TYR A 60 -3.53 -2.21 7.17
CA TYR A 60 -3.93 -0.94 7.77
C TYR A 60 -4.78 -1.16 9.03
N GLN A 61 -5.79 -2.03 8.98
CA GLN A 61 -6.65 -2.33 10.12
C GLN A 61 -5.87 -2.97 11.29
N ARG A 62 -4.88 -3.82 10.96
CA ARG A 62 -3.99 -4.39 11.98
C ARG A 62 -3.13 -3.32 12.65
N LEU A 63 -2.61 -2.37 11.86
CA LEU A 63 -1.81 -1.26 12.34
C LEU A 63 -2.66 -0.33 13.22
N LYS A 64 -3.88 0.01 12.79
CA LYS A 64 -4.87 0.76 13.59
C LYS A 64 -5.14 0.07 14.93
N LYS A 65 -5.48 -1.23 14.90
CA LYS A 65 -5.73 -1.99 16.13
C LYS A 65 -4.53 -1.96 17.07
N PHE A 66 -3.32 -2.14 16.54
CA PHE A 66 -2.10 -2.03 17.32
C PHE A 66 -1.94 -0.63 17.91
N THR A 67 -2.13 0.43 17.13
CA THR A 67 -2.09 1.82 17.57
C THR A 67 -3.04 2.07 18.73
N MET A 68 -4.24 1.54 18.66
CA MET A 68 -5.26 1.72 19.71
C MET A 68 -4.95 0.95 21.00
N GLN A 69 -4.25 -0.18 20.92
CA GLN A 69 -3.98 -1.06 22.07
C GLN A 69 -2.62 -0.78 22.74
N CYS A 70 -1.62 -0.35 22.00
CA CYS A 70 -0.26 -0.23 22.52
C CYS A 70 0.08 1.22 22.93
N PRO A 71 0.75 1.43 24.08
CA PRO A 71 1.17 2.76 24.50
C PRO A 71 2.51 3.20 23.87
N PHE A 72 3.20 2.29 23.17
CA PHE A 72 4.50 2.56 22.54
C PHE A 72 4.51 2.05 21.10
N PHE A 73 5.25 2.76 20.23
CA PHE A 73 5.55 2.33 18.87
C PHE A 73 7.03 2.56 18.54
N PRO A 74 7.66 1.69 17.73
CA PRO A 74 9.03 1.92 17.24
C PRO A 74 9.12 3.17 16.37
N ASP A 75 10.05 4.09 16.71
CA ASP A 75 10.42 5.20 15.82
C ASP A 75 11.41 4.68 14.78
N TYR A 76 10.87 3.91 13.83
CA TYR A 76 11.63 3.23 12.78
C TYR A 76 11.41 3.89 11.43
N ARG A 77 12.50 4.19 10.73
CA ARG A 77 12.43 4.80 9.40
C ARG A 77 12.28 3.73 8.34
N ASN A 78 11.18 3.77 7.61
CA ASN A 78 10.97 2.93 6.44
C ASN A 78 10.21 3.71 5.36
N ARG A 79 10.21 3.18 4.13
CA ARG A 79 9.51 3.76 2.99
C ARG A 79 8.63 2.71 2.33
N ARG A 80 7.35 3.00 2.24
CA ARG A 80 6.37 2.10 1.63
C ARG A 80 5.50 2.83 0.63
N SER A 81 5.35 2.27 -0.56
CA SER A 81 4.28 2.70 -1.46
C SER A 81 2.95 2.23 -0.91
N MET A 82 1.97 3.11 -0.92
CA MET A 82 0.59 2.85 -0.53
C MET A 82 -0.33 3.67 -1.43
N ILE A 83 -1.61 3.31 -1.46
CA ILE A 83 -2.62 4.13 -2.11
C ILE A 83 -3.89 4.21 -1.26
N TYR A 84 -4.40 5.43 -1.08
CA TYR A 84 -5.71 5.66 -0.51
C TYR A 84 -6.79 5.22 -1.48
N ILE A 85 -7.85 4.58 -0.99
CA ILE A 85 -8.94 4.07 -1.85
C ILE A 85 -9.58 5.16 -2.71
N GLY A 86 -9.73 6.39 -2.19
CA GLY A 86 -10.23 7.53 -2.94
C GLY A 86 -9.31 7.90 -4.11
N ASN A 87 -7.99 7.90 -3.90
CA ASN A 87 -7.01 8.13 -4.96
C ASN A 87 -7.06 7.00 -6.01
N LEU A 88 -7.20 5.75 -5.58
CA LEU A 88 -7.35 4.62 -6.50
C LEU A 88 -8.61 4.75 -7.36
N CYS A 89 -9.74 5.16 -6.79
CA CYS A 89 -10.98 5.39 -7.53
C CYS A 89 -10.80 6.50 -8.58
N GLU A 90 -10.12 7.59 -8.26
CA GLU A 90 -9.81 8.66 -9.23
C GLU A 90 -8.92 8.16 -10.36
N PHE A 91 -7.92 7.36 -10.03
CA PHE A 91 -7.04 6.77 -11.04
C PHE A 91 -7.82 5.85 -11.99
N VAL A 92 -8.67 4.96 -11.45
CA VAL A 92 -9.54 4.08 -12.26
C VAL A 92 -10.46 4.88 -13.16
N ARG A 93 -11.08 5.95 -12.62
CA ARG A 93 -11.93 6.85 -13.41
C ARG A 93 -11.17 7.46 -14.60
N GLU A 94 -9.92 7.88 -14.37
CA GLU A 94 -9.09 8.46 -15.42
C GLU A 94 -8.69 7.41 -16.48
N ILE A 95 -8.35 6.18 -16.07
CA ILE A 95 -8.07 5.06 -16.98
C ILE A 95 -9.27 4.80 -17.91
N ILE A 96 -10.48 4.73 -17.34
CA ILE A 96 -11.71 4.50 -18.11
C ILE A 96 -11.99 5.67 -19.05
N ARG A 97 -11.92 6.90 -18.54
CA ARG A 97 -12.22 8.12 -19.33
C ARG A 97 -11.29 8.29 -20.54
N CYS A 98 -10.02 7.91 -20.36
CA CYS A 98 -8.99 8.07 -21.39
C CYS A 98 -8.71 6.77 -22.16
N GLU A 99 -9.51 5.71 -21.96
CA GLU A 99 -9.36 4.41 -22.62
C GLU A 99 -7.93 3.88 -22.60
N LYS A 100 -7.21 4.10 -21.46
CA LYS A 100 -5.82 3.68 -21.32
C LYS A 100 -5.70 2.17 -21.18
N SER A 101 -4.70 1.59 -21.83
CA SER A 101 -4.32 0.17 -21.66
C SER A 101 -2.88 0.03 -21.17
N GLY A 102 -2.54 -1.18 -20.70
CA GLY A 102 -1.21 -1.53 -20.24
C GLY A 102 -1.11 -1.74 -18.73
N LEU A 103 0.13 -1.78 -18.21
CA LEU A 103 0.43 -2.04 -16.81
C LEU A 103 0.61 -0.73 -16.04
N PHE A 104 -0.12 -0.59 -14.93
CA PHE A 104 -0.11 0.60 -14.08
C PHE A 104 0.19 0.27 -12.61
N PHE A 105 0.90 1.18 -11.93
CA PHE A 105 1.23 1.13 -10.51
C PHE A 105 0.63 2.32 -9.73
N PRO A 106 -0.72 2.41 -9.66
CA PRO A 106 -1.35 3.55 -9.00
C PRO A 106 -0.92 3.62 -7.54
N GLN A 107 -0.39 4.77 -7.12
CA GLN A 107 0.10 4.99 -5.76
C GLN A 107 -0.03 6.46 -5.36
N ASN A 108 -0.03 6.73 -4.05
CA ASN A 108 0.08 8.09 -3.54
C ASN A 108 1.42 8.71 -3.95
N THR A 109 1.47 10.05 -3.98
CA THR A 109 2.66 10.80 -4.37
C THR A 109 3.85 10.51 -3.46
N ASP A 110 3.64 10.41 -2.15
CA ASP A 110 4.72 10.20 -1.20
C ASP A 110 4.82 8.76 -0.70
N TYR A 111 6.05 8.34 -0.44
CA TYR A 111 6.27 7.10 0.29
C TYR A 111 5.90 7.30 1.76
N VAL A 112 5.16 6.36 2.28
CA VAL A 112 4.68 6.39 3.67
C VAL A 112 5.72 5.79 4.61
N ASN A 113 5.97 6.49 5.71
CA ASN A 113 6.64 5.93 6.88
C ASN A 113 5.59 5.33 7.83
N THR A 114 5.82 4.10 8.30
CA THR A 114 4.85 3.40 9.15
C THR A 114 4.65 4.09 10.50
N ALA A 115 5.71 4.65 11.09
CA ALA A 115 5.61 5.38 12.37
C ALA A 115 4.81 6.69 12.19
N GLU A 116 4.97 7.38 11.07
CA GLU A 116 4.19 8.57 10.75
C GLU A 116 2.70 8.25 10.59
N MET A 117 2.37 7.15 9.89
CA MET A 117 0.98 6.69 9.77
C MET A 117 0.37 6.40 11.15
N VAL A 118 1.09 5.70 12.03
CA VAL A 118 0.66 5.43 13.40
C VAL A 118 0.45 6.72 14.19
N LYS A 119 1.32 7.71 14.00
CA LYS A 119 1.20 9.02 14.66
C LYS A 119 -0.09 9.72 14.25
N ILE A 120 -0.39 9.79 12.96
CA ILE A 120 -1.62 10.44 12.45
C ILE A 120 -2.87 9.69 12.95
N ILE A 121 -2.88 8.34 12.89
CA ILE A 121 -4.00 7.54 13.43
C ILE A 121 -4.21 7.86 14.92
N ALA A 122 -3.15 7.89 15.71
CA ALA A 122 -3.23 8.21 17.13
C ALA A 122 -3.74 9.64 17.38
N GLU A 123 -3.32 10.63 16.58
CA GLU A 123 -3.79 12.02 16.65
C GLU A 123 -5.31 12.10 16.40
N VAL A 124 -5.82 11.45 15.36
CA VAL A 124 -7.25 11.44 15.02
C VAL A 124 -8.10 10.85 16.15
N HIS A 125 -7.59 9.82 16.81
CA HIS A 125 -8.29 9.17 17.93
C HIS A 125 -7.94 9.75 19.31
N HIS A 126 -7.27 10.92 19.36
CA HIS A 126 -6.84 11.57 20.61
C HIS A 126 -6.07 10.63 21.56
N LYS A 127 -5.36 9.66 21.00
CA LYS A 127 -4.57 8.69 21.75
C LYS A 127 -3.13 9.15 21.93
N ASN A 128 -2.66 9.12 23.15
CA ASN A 128 -1.24 9.36 23.45
C ASN A 128 -0.45 8.07 23.24
N ILE A 129 0.48 8.08 22.27
CA ILE A 129 1.40 6.98 21.99
C ILE A 129 2.84 7.51 22.01
N LYS A 130 3.74 6.79 22.66
CA LYS A 130 5.15 7.18 22.76
C LYS A 130 5.98 6.48 21.69
N PHE A 131 6.74 7.24 20.92
CA PHE A 131 7.67 6.71 19.93
C PHE A 131 9.04 6.51 20.55
N THR A 132 9.68 5.35 20.30
CA THR A 132 10.96 5.00 20.90
C THR A 132 11.86 4.26 19.90
N LYS A 133 13.16 4.57 19.95
CA LYS A 133 14.19 3.92 19.14
C LYS A 133 14.75 2.64 19.75
N LEU A 134 14.35 2.29 20.97
CA LEU A 134 14.83 1.09 21.69
C LEU A 134 14.62 -0.22 20.91
N PHE A 135 13.57 -0.28 20.08
CA PHE A 135 13.24 -1.46 19.29
C PHE A 135 13.91 -1.51 17.92
N ASN A 136 14.64 -0.46 17.49
CA ASN A 136 15.18 -0.39 16.14
C ASN A 136 16.23 -1.50 15.88
N LYS A 137 17.21 -1.67 16.80
CA LYS A 137 18.19 -2.75 16.70
C LYS A 137 17.57 -4.15 16.66
N PRO A 138 16.66 -4.52 17.60
CA PRO A 138 15.91 -5.76 17.49
C PRO A 138 15.16 -5.94 16.16
N ILE A 139 14.51 -4.90 15.64
CA ILE A 139 13.80 -4.94 14.34
C ILE A 139 14.76 -5.26 13.18
N GLU A 140 15.94 -4.63 13.16
CA GLU A 140 16.97 -4.85 12.14
C GLU A 140 17.54 -6.28 12.18
N MET A 141 17.70 -6.84 13.38
CA MET A 141 18.23 -8.19 13.58
C MET A 141 17.22 -9.29 13.28
N MET A 142 15.92 -9.00 13.37
CA MET A 142 14.87 -10.00 13.15
C MET A 142 14.57 -10.19 11.69
N ASN A 143 14.91 -11.35 11.15
CA ASN A 143 14.62 -11.75 9.77
C ASN A 143 13.20 -12.34 9.62
N SER A 144 12.21 -11.78 10.31
CA SER A 144 10.82 -12.25 10.26
C SER A 144 10.07 -11.60 9.09
N GLY A 145 9.36 -12.40 8.30
CA GLY A 145 8.49 -11.91 7.22
C GLY A 145 7.39 -10.96 7.71
N MET A 146 6.93 -11.11 8.96
CA MET A 146 5.95 -10.20 9.56
C MET A 146 6.57 -8.83 9.86
N ILE A 147 7.76 -8.79 10.43
CA ILE A 147 8.50 -7.54 10.71
C ILE A 147 8.83 -6.82 9.40
N LYS A 148 9.29 -7.55 8.39
CA LYS A 148 9.54 -6.97 7.06
C LYS A 148 8.29 -6.39 6.41
N LYS A 149 7.11 -6.98 6.63
CA LYS A 149 5.83 -6.45 6.13
C LYS A 149 5.42 -5.14 6.80
N VAL A 150 5.89 -4.85 7.99
CA VAL A 150 5.55 -3.62 8.74
C VAL A 150 6.66 -2.57 8.61
N PHE A 151 7.90 -2.97 8.84
CA PHE A 151 9.04 -2.08 8.96
C PHE A 151 9.99 -2.11 7.76
N GLY A 152 9.89 -3.11 6.87
CA GLY A 152 10.75 -3.17 5.67
C GLY A 152 10.32 -2.15 4.62
N ASP A 153 11.30 -1.68 3.85
CA ASP A 153 11.04 -0.86 2.66
C ASP A 153 10.43 -1.71 1.57
N LEU A 154 9.28 -1.29 1.07
CA LEU A 154 8.67 -1.85 -0.13
C LEU A 154 8.07 -0.71 -0.95
N THR A 155 8.79 -0.33 -1.99
CA THR A 155 8.41 0.80 -2.84
C THR A 155 8.09 0.33 -4.25
N TYR A 156 7.28 1.12 -4.92
CA TYR A 156 7.00 0.96 -6.35
C TYR A 156 7.64 2.12 -7.12
N GLU A 157 7.98 1.88 -8.36
CA GLU A 157 8.42 2.92 -9.27
C GLU A 157 7.36 4.04 -9.37
N ARG A 158 7.80 5.30 -9.27
CA ARG A 158 6.89 6.47 -9.18
C ARG A 158 6.50 6.97 -10.57
N ILE A 159 5.66 6.23 -11.27
CA ILE A 159 5.19 6.55 -12.62
C ILE A 159 3.71 6.87 -12.69
N ASP A 160 2.88 6.26 -11.83
CA ASP A 160 1.42 6.40 -11.83
C ASP A 160 0.95 6.98 -10.49
N VAL A 161 1.43 8.19 -10.16
CA VAL A 161 1.11 8.85 -8.88
C VAL A 161 -0.22 9.59 -8.93
N VAL A 162 -0.93 9.59 -7.81
CA VAL A 162 -2.22 10.27 -7.64
C VAL A 162 -2.19 11.09 -6.37
N ASP A 163 -2.60 12.36 -6.46
CA ASP A 163 -2.52 13.33 -5.36
C ASP A 163 -3.81 14.14 -5.18
N LYS A 164 -4.96 13.49 -5.37
CA LYS A 164 -6.24 14.16 -5.09
C LYS A 164 -6.48 14.33 -3.60
N TYR A 165 -6.10 13.33 -2.81
CA TYR A 165 -6.16 13.35 -1.35
C TYR A 165 -4.74 13.17 -0.80
N GLY A 166 -4.27 14.15 -0.03
CA GLY A 166 -2.97 14.10 0.62
C GLY A 166 -2.89 13.01 1.70
N PHE A 167 -1.67 12.66 2.13
CA PHE A 167 -1.47 11.53 3.05
C PHE A 167 -2.20 11.71 4.38
N LYS A 168 -2.07 12.85 5.05
CA LYS A 168 -2.74 13.12 6.32
C LYS A 168 -4.26 13.13 6.16
N GLU A 169 -4.77 13.89 5.20
CA GLU A 169 -6.19 13.98 4.89
C GLU A 169 -6.81 12.60 4.63
N SER A 170 -6.12 11.75 3.86
CA SER A 170 -6.62 10.42 3.53
C SER A 170 -6.73 9.49 4.75
N ILE A 171 -5.87 9.66 5.76
CA ILE A 171 -5.98 8.94 7.04
C ILE A 171 -7.14 9.50 7.84
N GLU A 172 -7.28 10.82 7.95
CA GLU A 172 -8.41 11.47 8.62
C GLU A 172 -9.75 11.01 8.02
N LEU A 173 -9.89 11.02 6.70
CA LEU A 173 -11.07 10.51 6.00
C LEU A 173 -11.34 9.01 6.25
N THR A 174 -10.28 8.22 6.45
CA THR A 174 -10.41 6.80 6.78
C THR A 174 -10.97 6.61 8.19
N GLU A 175 -10.52 7.43 9.15
CA GLU A 175 -10.77 7.23 10.58
C GLU A 175 -12.05 7.93 11.08
N ILE A 176 -12.35 9.14 10.59
CA ILE A 176 -13.51 9.95 11.05
C ILE A 176 -14.85 9.24 10.80
N HIS A 177 -14.96 8.42 9.78
CA HIS A 177 -16.19 7.71 9.45
C HIS A 177 -16.40 6.39 10.22
N GLU A 178 -15.56 6.08 11.19
CA GLU A 178 -15.69 4.90 12.06
C GLU A 178 -16.04 5.25 13.51
N MET A 179 -16.21 6.56 13.81
CA MET A 179 -16.83 7.06 15.05
C MET A 179 -18.35 7.20 14.81
#